data_b92f3590502a715f29503613a70c7bac
#
_entry.id   b92f3590502a715f29503613a70c7bac
#
_cell.length_a   1.000
_cell.length_b   1.000
_cell.length_c   1.000
_cell.angle_alpha   90.00
_cell.angle_beta   90.00
_cell.angle_gamma   90.00
#
_symmetry.space_group_name_H-M   'P 1'
#
loop_
_entity.id
_entity.type
_entity.pdbx_description
1 polymer ?
#
loop_
_entity_poly.entity_id
_entity_poly.type
_entity_poly.pdbx_seq_one_letter_code
_entity_poly.pdbx_strand_id
1 'polypeptide(L)'
;DPAAQAAYASAMLGGQHGKDIMQAALAVLAERPDPAAREPILRLFARYSADKGVRDQGAYFRRSLLDALRPLAVRADADLLAQAAASYEFWPPDFAEDAVLLRASALVALAEVDEELARFHAANHGGSSVIAPAIPFRGSTA
;
A
#
# COMPACT_ATOMS: atom_id res chain seq x y z
N ASP A 1 -9.91 -10.78 -23.18
CA ASP A 1 -10.83 -9.73 -22.77
C ASP A 1 -10.37 -9.12 -21.45
N PRO A 2 -10.12 -7.82 -21.41
CA PRO A 2 -9.63 -7.18 -20.19
C PRO A 2 -10.55 -7.32 -18.99
N ALA A 3 -11.86 -7.23 -19.20
CA ALA A 3 -12.80 -7.37 -18.08
C ALA A 3 -12.78 -8.78 -17.52
N ALA A 4 -12.66 -9.79 -18.38
CA ALA A 4 -12.58 -11.16 -17.92
C ALA A 4 -11.27 -11.42 -17.17
N GLN A 5 -10.18 -10.78 -17.61
CA GLN A 5 -8.91 -10.91 -16.90
C GLN A 5 -8.99 -10.32 -15.51
N ALA A 6 -9.60 -9.15 -15.39
CA ALA A 6 -9.75 -8.50 -14.09
C ALA A 6 -10.66 -9.32 -13.17
N ALA A 7 -11.75 -9.87 -13.69
CA ALA A 7 -12.64 -10.71 -12.90
C ALA A 7 -11.94 -11.98 -12.42
N TYR A 8 -11.13 -12.58 -13.29
CA TYR A 8 -10.38 -13.76 -12.91
C TYR A 8 -9.36 -13.42 -11.82
N ALA A 9 -8.64 -12.29 -11.98
CA ALA A 9 -7.68 -11.86 -10.98
C ALA A 9 -8.35 -11.60 -9.63
N SER A 10 -9.53 -10.97 -9.62
CA SER A 10 -10.28 -10.75 -8.39
C SER A 10 -10.63 -12.07 -7.70
N ALA A 11 -11.05 -13.05 -8.49
CA ALA A 11 -11.39 -14.36 -7.95
C ALA A 11 -10.17 -15.05 -7.36
N MET A 12 -8.99 -14.87 -7.97
CA MET A 12 -7.77 -15.46 -7.45
C MET A 12 -7.41 -14.91 -6.08
N LEU A 13 -7.66 -13.63 -5.84
CA LEU A 13 -7.39 -13.05 -4.53
C LEU A 13 -8.31 -13.61 -3.43
N GLY A 14 -9.51 -14.01 -3.81
CA GLY A 14 -10.46 -14.55 -2.84
C GLY A 14 -10.20 -16.02 -2.49
N GLY A 15 -9.37 -16.71 -3.28
CA GLY A 15 -9.07 -18.11 -3.05
C GLY A 15 -7.81 -18.31 -2.22
N GLN A 16 -7.43 -19.59 -2.08
CA GLN A 16 -6.21 -19.89 -1.34
C GLN A 16 -5.11 -20.21 -2.33
N HIS A 17 -4.27 -19.23 -2.57
CA HIS A 17 -3.18 -19.34 -3.52
C HIS A 17 -1.89 -18.80 -2.90
N GLY A 18 -0.78 -19.20 -3.45
CA GLY A 18 0.51 -18.70 -2.99
C GLY A 18 0.71 -17.25 -3.36
N LYS A 19 1.67 -16.61 -2.71
CA LYS A 19 1.92 -15.18 -2.95
C LYS A 19 2.27 -14.89 -4.39
N ASP A 20 2.97 -15.77 -5.07
CA ASP A 20 3.36 -15.54 -6.47
C ASP A 20 2.13 -15.38 -7.36
N ILE A 21 1.13 -16.23 -7.16
CA ILE A 21 -0.09 -16.16 -7.95
C ILE A 21 -0.86 -14.89 -7.59
N MET A 22 -0.94 -14.56 -6.31
CA MET A 22 -1.63 -13.35 -5.89
C MET A 22 -0.93 -12.09 -6.37
N GLN A 23 0.41 -12.09 -6.41
CA GLN A 23 1.16 -10.96 -6.96
C GLN A 23 0.83 -10.75 -8.44
N ALA A 24 0.74 -11.84 -9.21
CA ALA A 24 0.37 -11.72 -10.62
C ALA A 24 -1.05 -11.16 -10.76
N ALA A 25 -1.98 -11.61 -9.92
CA ALA A 25 -3.34 -11.09 -9.94
C ALA A 25 -3.38 -9.60 -9.59
N LEU A 26 -2.59 -9.18 -8.61
CA LEU A 26 -2.55 -7.77 -8.22
C LEU A 26 -1.98 -6.89 -9.33
N ALA A 27 -1.00 -7.40 -10.07
CA ALA A 27 -0.45 -6.64 -11.20
C ALA A 27 -1.52 -6.40 -12.27
N VAL A 28 -2.36 -7.40 -12.54
CA VAL A 28 -3.46 -7.22 -13.48
C VAL A 28 -4.45 -6.18 -12.94
N LEU A 29 -4.79 -6.27 -11.67
CA LEU A 29 -5.78 -5.37 -11.07
C LEU A 29 -5.29 -3.93 -10.95
N ALA A 30 -3.99 -3.72 -10.82
CA ALA A 30 -3.45 -2.37 -10.81
C ALA A 30 -3.66 -1.68 -12.15
N GLU A 31 -3.61 -2.44 -13.24
CA GLU A 31 -3.83 -1.89 -14.58
C GLU A 31 -5.30 -1.92 -14.99
N ARG A 32 -6.03 -2.91 -14.53
CA ARG A 32 -7.44 -3.10 -14.89
C ARG A 32 -8.25 -3.30 -13.63
N PRO A 33 -8.61 -2.21 -12.95
CA PRO A 33 -9.32 -2.30 -11.69
C PRO A 33 -10.66 -3.00 -11.81
N ASP A 34 -11.01 -3.76 -10.78
CA ASP A 34 -12.29 -4.43 -10.71
C ASP A 34 -12.85 -4.21 -9.31
N PRO A 35 -14.01 -3.57 -9.16
CA PRO A 35 -14.58 -3.33 -7.83
C PRO A 35 -14.72 -4.58 -6.98
N ALA A 36 -14.88 -5.75 -7.59
CA ALA A 36 -14.98 -7.00 -6.85
C ALA A 36 -13.68 -7.36 -6.13
N ALA A 37 -12.56 -6.74 -6.52
CA ALA A 37 -11.27 -7.00 -5.88
C ALA A 37 -11.11 -6.25 -4.55
N ARG A 38 -11.95 -5.24 -4.30
CA ARG A 38 -11.76 -4.38 -3.13
C ARG A 38 -11.77 -5.15 -1.82
N GLU A 39 -12.79 -5.96 -1.59
CA GLU A 39 -12.91 -6.72 -0.35
C GLU A 39 -11.75 -7.71 -0.15
N PRO A 40 -11.40 -8.53 -1.14
CA PRO A 40 -10.23 -9.40 -1.00
C PRO A 40 -8.94 -8.64 -0.70
N ILE A 41 -8.73 -7.49 -1.35
CA ILE A 41 -7.52 -6.68 -1.12
C ILE A 41 -7.47 -6.21 0.33
N LEU A 42 -8.57 -5.65 0.83
CA LEU A 42 -8.62 -5.15 2.21
C LEU A 42 -8.40 -6.28 3.21
N ARG A 43 -8.98 -7.44 2.95
CA ARG A 43 -8.84 -8.60 3.83
C ARG A 43 -7.40 -9.09 3.86
N LEU A 44 -6.77 -9.18 2.70
CA LEU A 44 -5.37 -9.60 2.61
C LEU A 44 -4.45 -8.59 3.26
N PHE A 45 -4.72 -7.30 3.08
CA PHE A 45 -3.89 -6.26 3.69
C PHE A 45 -3.95 -6.36 5.21
N ALA A 46 -5.14 -6.54 5.78
CA ALA A 46 -5.30 -6.71 7.21
C ALA A 46 -4.55 -7.94 7.71
N ARG A 47 -4.64 -9.03 6.95
CA ARG A 47 -4.01 -10.30 7.33
C ARG A 47 -2.48 -10.19 7.33
N TYR A 48 -1.90 -9.54 6.31
CA TYR A 48 -0.46 -9.40 6.22
C TYR A 48 0.09 -8.27 7.07
N SER A 49 -0.77 -7.41 7.60
CA SER A 49 -0.36 -6.37 8.55
C SER A 49 -0.45 -6.85 10.00
N ALA A 50 -1.25 -7.89 10.26
CA ALA A 50 -1.53 -8.35 11.62
C ALA A 50 -0.29 -8.85 12.35
N ASP A 51 0.68 -9.44 11.62
CA ASP A 51 1.90 -9.97 12.23
C ASP A 51 3.05 -8.97 12.11
N LYS A 52 2.75 -7.72 11.86
CA LYS A 52 3.72 -6.62 11.75
C LYS A 52 4.75 -6.88 10.66
N GLY A 53 4.32 -7.53 9.61
CA GLY A 53 5.16 -7.72 8.44
C GLY A 53 6.04 -8.95 8.44
N VAL A 54 5.91 -9.83 9.43
CA VAL A 54 6.78 -11.01 9.52
C VAL A 54 6.72 -11.86 8.25
N ARG A 55 5.53 -12.03 7.67
CA ARG A 55 5.38 -12.86 6.48
C ARG A 55 5.60 -12.07 5.18
N ASP A 56 5.93 -10.79 5.27
CA ASP A 56 6.07 -9.95 4.10
C ASP A 56 7.15 -8.90 4.38
N GLN A 57 8.36 -9.39 4.64
CA GLN A 57 9.48 -8.49 4.95
C GLN A 57 9.83 -7.71 3.69
N GLY A 58 10.05 -6.41 3.85
CA GLY A 58 10.22 -5.51 2.72
C GLY A 58 8.90 -4.93 2.26
N ALA A 59 7.80 -5.46 2.78
CA ALA A 59 6.44 -4.98 2.49
C ALA A 59 6.05 -5.03 1.01
N TYR A 60 6.67 -5.90 0.23
CA TYR A 60 6.42 -5.96 -1.20
C TYR A 60 4.99 -6.38 -1.53
N PHE A 61 4.46 -7.36 -0.81
CA PHE A 61 3.11 -7.83 -1.07
C PHE A 61 2.08 -6.79 -0.63
N ARG A 62 2.27 -6.21 0.55
CA ARG A 62 1.37 -5.16 1.03
C ARG A 62 1.41 -3.94 0.13
N ARG A 63 2.58 -3.60 -0.43
CA ARG A 63 2.68 -2.52 -1.39
C ARG A 63 1.86 -2.83 -2.64
N SER A 64 1.96 -4.05 -3.16
CA SER A 64 1.17 -4.44 -4.33
C SER A 64 -0.32 -4.39 -4.03
N LEU A 65 -0.72 -4.75 -2.81
CA LEU A 65 -2.12 -4.63 -2.42
C LEU A 65 -2.59 -3.18 -2.44
N LEU A 66 -1.78 -2.25 -1.95
CA LEU A 66 -2.15 -0.84 -1.97
C LEU A 66 -2.17 -0.28 -3.39
N ASP A 67 -1.24 -0.71 -4.24
CA ASP A 67 -1.22 -0.26 -5.63
C ASP A 67 -2.49 -0.71 -6.37
N ALA A 68 -2.96 -1.94 -6.10
CA ALA A 68 -4.19 -2.42 -6.69
C ALA A 68 -5.44 -1.79 -6.05
N LEU A 69 -5.35 -1.43 -4.78
CA LEU A 69 -6.46 -0.76 -4.09
C LEU A 69 -6.64 0.68 -4.56
N ARG A 70 -5.56 1.33 -4.92
CA ARG A 70 -5.56 2.76 -5.19
C ARG A 70 -6.71 3.23 -6.10
N PRO A 71 -6.96 2.61 -7.26
CA PRO A 71 -8.06 3.05 -8.10
C PRO A 71 -9.45 2.78 -7.51
N LEU A 72 -9.53 1.94 -6.48
CA LEU A 72 -10.80 1.60 -5.83
C LEU A 72 -10.94 2.27 -4.47
N ALA A 73 -9.93 3.01 -4.03
CA ALA A 73 -9.91 3.56 -2.69
C ALA A 73 -10.95 4.66 -2.54
N VAL A 74 -11.55 4.70 -1.36
CA VAL A 74 -12.53 5.72 -1.01
C VAL A 74 -12.12 6.37 0.30
N ARG A 75 -12.80 7.44 0.68
CA ARG A 75 -12.43 8.18 1.87
C ARG A 75 -12.45 7.33 3.14
N ALA A 76 -13.30 6.33 3.18
CA ALA A 76 -13.35 5.43 4.32
C ALA A 76 -12.04 4.65 4.51
N ASP A 77 -11.19 4.59 3.50
CA ASP A 77 -9.90 3.90 3.59
C ASP A 77 -8.80 4.78 4.15
N ALA A 78 -9.08 6.06 4.43
CA ALA A 78 -8.04 7.00 4.85
C ALA A 78 -7.30 6.53 6.10
N ASP A 79 -7.99 5.96 7.10
CA ASP A 79 -7.33 5.51 8.31
C ASP A 79 -6.36 4.36 8.04
N LEU A 80 -6.76 3.42 7.20
CA LEU A 80 -5.91 2.30 6.85
C LEU A 80 -4.67 2.80 6.09
N LEU A 81 -4.86 3.72 5.17
CA LEU A 81 -3.77 4.28 4.38
C LEU A 81 -2.83 5.13 5.25
N ALA A 82 -3.39 5.87 6.20
CA ALA A 82 -2.58 6.66 7.13
C ALA A 82 -1.74 5.76 8.04
N GLN A 83 -2.29 4.64 8.49
CA GLN A 83 -1.52 3.69 9.28
C GLN A 83 -0.39 3.08 8.46
N ALA A 84 -0.65 2.75 7.21
CA ALA A 84 0.40 2.23 6.33
C ALA A 84 1.48 3.27 6.08
N ALA A 85 1.09 4.55 5.93
CA ALA A 85 2.04 5.64 5.72
C ALA A 85 2.93 5.89 6.95
N ALA A 86 2.51 5.42 8.10
CA ALA A 86 3.28 5.57 9.34
C ALA A 86 3.95 4.26 9.78
N SER A 87 3.98 3.26 8.91
CA SER A 87 4.56 1.97 9.27
C SER A 87 6.07 1.97 9.11
N TYR A 88 6.76 1.41 10.09
CA TYR A 88 8.21 1.24 10.05
C TYR A 88 8.53 -0.18 10.49
N GLU A 89 9.41 -0.84 9.76
CA GLU A 89 9.75 -2.23 10.04
C GLU A 89 11.25 -2.42 9.99
N PHE A 90 11.78 -3.14 10.97
CA PHE A 90 13.21 -3.35 11.12
C PHE A 90 13.47 -4.85 11.27
N TRP A 91 14.32 -5.40 10.42
CA TRP A 91 14.56 -6.84 10.40
C TRP A 91 16.03 -7.17 10.59
N PRO A 92 16.34 -8.28 11.28
CA PRO A 92 17.72 -8.76 11.38
C PRO A 92 18.28 -9.07 9.98
N PRO A 93 19.58 -9.05 9.78
CA PRO A 93 20.59 -8.90 10.81
C PRO A 93 20.96 -7.45 11.14
N ASP A 94 20.71 -6.52 10.22
CA ASP A 94 21.18 -5.14 10.41
C ASP A 94 20.12 -4.21 10.97
N PHE A 95 18.88 -4.69 11.05
CA PHE A 95 17.75 -3.89 11.52
C PHE A 95 17.58 -2.57 10.78
N ALA A 96 17.91 -2.58 9.48
CA ALA A 96 17.62 -1.42 8.64
C ALA A 96 16.12 -1.30 8.43
N GLU A 97 15.66 -0.07 8.30
CA GLU A 97 14.23 0.17 8.09
C GLU A 97 13.84 -0.29 6.67
N ASP A 98 12.75 -1.00 6.55
CA ASP A 98 12.46 -1.74 5.34
C ASP A 98 11.04 -1.54 4.80
N ALA A 99 10.29 -0.59 5.29
CA ALA A 99 8.91 -0.36 4.82
C ALA A 99 8.72 0.91 4.02
N VAL A 100 9.80 1.47 3.47
CA VAL A 100 9.73 2.75 2.77
C VAL A 100 8.81 2.68 1.54
N LEU A 101 8.83 1.57 0.82
CA LEU A 101 7.97 1.45 -0.37
C LEU A 101 6.51 1.36 0.00
N LEU A 102 6.19 0.72 1.11
CA LEU A 102 4.82 0.65 1.59
C LEU A 102 4.33 2.05 1.97
N ARG A 103 5.16 2.82 2.68
CA ARG A 103 4.79 4.19 3.05
C ARG A 103 4.56 5.05 1.82
N ALA A 104 5.42 4.91 0.81
CA ALA A 104 5.29 5.70 -0.41
C ALA A 104 3.99 5.38 -1.14
N SER A 105 3.66 4.10 -1.32
CA SER A 105 2.42 3.72 -1.98
C SER A 105 1.20 4.17 -1.17
N ALA A 106 1.27 4.09 0.15
CA ALA A 106 0.19 4.54 1.01
C ALA A 106 -0.04 6.04 0.88
N LEU A 107 1.03 6.82 0.82
CA LEU A 107 0.90 8.27 0.67
C LEU A 107 0.27 8.66 -0.67
N VAL A 108 0.66 7.97 -1.75
CA VAL A 108 0.08 8.26 -3.05
C VAL A 108 -1.42 7.96 -3.05
N ALA A 109 -1.83 6.84 -2.50
CA ALA A 109 -3.24 6.50 -2.44
C ALA A 109 -4.00 7.42 -1.49
N LEU A 110 -3.39 7.78 -0.35
CA LEU A 110 -4.01 8.66 0.62
C LEU A 110 -4.26 10.05 0.03
N ALA A 111 -3.32 10.55 -0.78
CA ALA A 111 -3.46 11.85 -1.39
C ALA A 111 -4.71 11.95 -2.27
N GLU A 112 -5.13 10.84 -2.82
CA GLU A 112 -6.30 10.82 -3.70
C GLU A 112 -7.62 10.77 -2.94
N VAL A 113 -7.61 10.31 -1.69
CA VAL A 113 -8.83 10.22 -0.90
C VAL A 113 -8.91 11.26 0.22
N ASP A 114 -7.76 11.78 0.69
CA ASP A 114 -7.72 12.79 1.74
C ASP A 114 -6.39 13.52 1.63
N GLU A 115 -6.37 14.57 0.82
CA GLU A 115 -5.13 15.29 0.52
C GLU A 115 -4.51 15.94 1.76
N GLU A 116 -5.33 16.47 2.64
CA GLU A 116 -4.82 17.15 3.82
C GLU A 116 -4.11 16.17 4.76
N LEU A 117 -4.73 15.02 4.98
CA LEU A 117 -4.13 13.99 5.82
C LEU A 117 -2.85 13.46 5.17
N ALA A 118 -2.84 13.36 3.84
CA ALA A 118 -1.65 12.93 3.12
C ALA A 118 -0.49 13.90 3.31
N ARG A 119 -0.76 15.20 3.29
CA ARG A 119 0.28 16.19 3.53
C ARG A 119 0.86 16.07 4.92
N PHE A 120 0.00 15.85 5.91
CA PHE A 120 0.46 15.67 7.28
C PHE A 120 1.41 14.47 7.37
N HIS A 121 1.02 13.34 6.81
CA HIS A 121 1.84 12.15 6.89
C HIS A 121 3.10 12.27 6.03
N ALA A 122 3.04 12.98 4.91
CA ALA A 122 4.23 13.19 4.10
C ALA A 122 5.28 14.01 4.85
N ALA A 123 4.84 14.99 5.61
CA ALA A 123 5.77 15.79 6.40
C ALA A 123 6.41 15.00 7.53
N ASN A 124 5.70 13.99 8.06
CA ASN A 124 6.18 13.23 9.20
C ASN A 124 6.77 11.88 8.84
N HIS A 125 6.35 11.29 7.72
CA HIS A 125 6.72 9.91 7.36
C HIS A 125 7.12 9.74 5.90
N GLY A 126 7.21 10.82 5.14
CA GLY A 126 7.42 10.71 3.70
C GLY A 126 8.82 10.30 3.32
N GLY A 127 8.94 9.15 2.73
CA GLY A 127 10.21 8.70 2.23
C GLY A 127 11.18 8.31 3.32
N SER A 128 12.45 8.35 3.00
CA SER A 128 13.46 8.00 3.96
C SER A 128 13.88 9.26 4.68
N SER A 129 14.53 9.08 5.80
CA SER A 129 15.02 10.22 6.55
C SER A 129 15.98 11.07 5.74
N VAL A 130 16.54 10.50 4.72
CA VAL A 130 17.47 11.24 3.89
C VAL A 130 16.74 12.31 3.11
N ILE A 131 15.56 12.00 2.66
CA ILE A 131 14.83 12.92 1.88
C ILE A 131 14.06 13.87 2.70
N ALA A 132 13.59 13.42 3.77
CA ALA A 132 12.75 14.22 4.57
C ALA A 132 13.21 15.62 4.77
N PRO A 133 14.40 15.79 5.05
CA PRO A 133 14.82 17.14 5.34
C PRO A 133 14.62 18.04 4.18
N ALA A 134 14.80 17.54 3.11
CA ALA A 134 14.82 18.39 1.98
C ALA A 134 13.50 18.94 1.72
N ILE A 135 12.59 18.24 2.03
CA ILE A 135 11.40 18.64 1.63
C ILE A 135 10.90 19.74 2.20
N PRO A 136 11.42 20.14 2.82
CA PRO A 136 10.99 21.24 3.37
C PRO A 136 10.04 21.87 2.65
N PHE A 137 9.77 21.43 1.92
CA PHE A 137 8.88 21.95 1.22
C PHE A 137 8.21 22.69 2.08
N ARG A 138 8.72 22.56 2.97
CA ARG A 138 8.45 23.25 3.77
C ARG A 138 8.33 24.33 3.33
N GLY A 139 8.68 24.31 2.50
CA GLY A 139 8.63 25.48 1.94
C GLY A 139 7.34 25.85 2.25
N SER A 140 6.90 25.10 2.60
CA SER A 140 5.76 25.42 2.87
C SER A 140 5.82 26.34 3.81
N THR A 141 6.56 26.48 4.11
CA THR A 141 6.63 27.24 4.83
C THR A 141 6.48 28.26 4.58
N ALA A 142 6.50 28.28 4.35
CA ALA A 142 6.44 29.25 4.14
C ALA A 142 5.60 29.79 4.35
#